data_91919245311eb827133f6534d9c636bb
#
_entry.id   91919245311eb827133f6534d9c636bb
#
_cell.length_a   1.000
_cell.length_b   1.000
_cell.length_c   1.000
_cell.angle_alpha   90.00
_cell.angle_beta   90.00
_cell.angle_gamma   90.00
#
_symmetry.space_group_name_H-M   'P 1'
#
loop_
_entity.id
_entity.type
_entity.pdbx_description
1 polymer ?
#
loop_
_entity_poly.entity_id
_entity_poly.type
_entity_poly.pdbx_seq_one_letter_code
_entity_poly.pdbx_strand_id
1 'polypeptide(L)'
;MDIKFNTYDDFMKEYEIYQLDKCSKCNSVRELMQDDVMVRIENRTLHFPGLFVLCCTKCGDKSLPEYSKEMIDGGYRTMVKQNQFVGEFVSKNYRKKFEYCQEIDYQYDHNDYYNIPGLCYDEEHSVEGFLTPVFFDRKALIYFISVPDFEVDIFSETYGYIGKKDLEGIYQYDWSVPFGFNSNGKLVFWLGDLNYMDAHSQAILKGFNVDSDHLIIDSEFFQAQMNCMFSRLIKEKQILMNKDNFILNVKKKYNIDLTHLEKECSSQTENIGRPLVFTEQSISGVINAFDKVLVEGFDVGQLRELYKTLYTESERDAQYEEWQSIRLIKEILLKWCEKLEDTIDVETLVSPLYILHDYRIYLDHLLSEEKQENTKMHIVETLGVQNFEEQEAIYFEEIERLDKLFQYLVLLSK
;
A
#
# COMPACT_ATOMS: atom_id res chain seq x y z
N MET A 1 -13.57 -1.82 31.38
CA MET A 1 -14.67 -0.94 30.89
C MET A 1 -15.92 -1.15 31.74
N ASP A 2 -16.63 -0.10 32.16
CA ASP A 2 -17.85 -0.20 32.98
C ASP A 2 -19.00 0.48 32.23
N ILE A 3 -20.08 -0.27 31.91
CA ILE A 3 -21.20 0.20 31.08
C ILE A 3 -22.49 -0.04 31.84
N LYS A 4 -23.43 0.92 31.74
CA LYS A 4 -24.72 0.81 32.41
C LYS A 4 -25.85 1.17 31.44
N PHE A 5 -26.83 0.25 31.38
CA PHE A 5 -28.10 0.44 30.70
C PHE A 5 -29.25 0.40 31.74
N ASN A 6 -30.17 1.34 31.63
CA ASN A 6 -31.29 1.39 32.59
C ASN A 6 -32.31 0.27 32.31
N THR A 7 -32.50 -0.08 31.06
CA THR A 7 -33.39 -1.15 30.60
C THR A 7 -32.67 -2.05 29.60
N TYR A 8 -33.19 -3.25 29.38
CA TYR A 8 -32.71 -4.12 28.30
C TYR A 8 -32.97 -3.49 26.93
N ASP A 9 -34.07 -2.75 26.77
CA ASP A 9 -34.37 -2.04 25.51
C ASP A 9 -33.31 -0.96 25.21
N ASP A 10 -32.74 -0.31 26.23
CA ASP A 10 -31.62 0.64 26.03
C ASP A 10 -30.34 -0.08 25.55
N PHE A 11 -30.08 -1.27 26.07
CA PHE A 11 -29.00 -2.10 25.55
C PHE A 11 -29.24 -2.54 24.11
N MET A 12 -30.47 -2.95 23.75
CA MET A 12 -30.81 -3.35 22.38
C MET A 12 -30.66 -2.21 21.37
N LYS A 13 -30.93 -0.98 21.74
CA LYS A 13 -30.64 0.19 20.88
C LYS A 13 -29.13 0.34 20.64
N GLU A 14 -28.29 0.12 21.65
CA GLU A 14 -26.85 0.12 21.47
C GLU A 14 -26.39 -1.09 20.65
N TYR A 15 -27.02 -2.24 20.80
CA TYR A 15 -26.76 -3.44 20.01
C TYR A 15 -27.01 -3.23 18.52
N GLU A 16 -28.07 -2.50 18.15
CA GLU A 16 -28.45 -2.20 16.77
C GLU A 16 -27.55 -1.15 16.10
N ILE A 17 -26.69 -0.44 16.83
CA ILE A 17 -25.75 0.53 16.26
C ILE A 17 -24.67 -0.20 15.46
N TYR A 18 -24.56 0.13 14.17
CA TYR A 18 -23.51 -0.40 13.33
C TYR A 18 -22.13 -0.06 13.87
N GLN A 19 -21.25 -1.02 13.79
CA GLN A 19 -19.85 -0.83 14.14
C GLN A 19 -19.19 0.15 13.16
N LEU A 20 -18.62 1.23 13.69
CA LEU A 20 -17.88 2.20 12.88
C LEU A 20 -16.42 1.77 12.74
N ASP A 21 -15.86 1.95 11.54
CA ASP A 21 -14.45 1.71 11.24
C ASP A 21 -13.52 2.72 11.93
N LYS A 22 -14.03 3.92 12.18
CA LYS A 22 -13.29 5.02 12.81
C LYS A 22 -13.99 5.53 14.07
N CYS A 23 -13.18 6.15 14.92
CA CYS A 23 -13.67 6.77 16.14
C CYS A 23 -14.59 7.94 15.82
N SER A 24 -15.80 7.94 16.36
CA SER A 24 -16.78 9.04 16.21
C SER A 24 -16.31 10.36 16.81
N LYS A 25 -15.35 10.33 17.77
CA LYS A 25 -14.84 11.54 18.46
C LYS A 25 -13.69 12.22 17.74
N CYS A 26 -12.77 11.46 17.12
CA CYS A 26 -11.55 12.01 16.54
C CYS A 26 -11.18 11.47 15.15
N ASN A 27 -12.05 10.66 14.57
CA ASN A 27 -11.91 10.08 13.23
C ASN A 27 -10.63 9.24 13.02
N SER A 28 -10.02 8.75 14.13
CA SER A 28 -8.84 7.89 14.07
C SER A 28 -9.24 6.42 14.08
N VAL A 29 -8.33 5.56 13.63
CA VAL A 29 -8.50 4.10 13.58
C VAL A 29 -8.79 3.53 14.97
N ARG A 30 -9.59 2.50 15.02
CA ARG A 30 -9.85 1.69 16.22
C ARG A 30 -9.15 0.35 16.10
N GLU A 31 -8.65 -0.14 17.21
CA GLU A 31 -7.97 -1.42 17.35
C GLU A 31 -8.75 -2.32 18.28
N LEU A 32 -8.88 -3.59 17.91
CA LEU A 32 -9.49 -4.60 18.77
C LEU A 32 -8.54 -4.94 19.92
N MET A 33 -9.05 -4.93 21.15
CA MET A 33 -8.26 -5.31 22.33
C MET A 33 -9.13 -6.02 23.36
N GLN A 34 -8.52 -6.81 24.22
CA GLN A 34 -9.20 -7.42 25.37
C GLN A 34 -9.26 -6.44 26.55
N ASP A 35 -10.40 -6.39 27.21
CA ASP A 35 -10.61 -5.56 28.41
C ASP A 35 -11.45 -6.32 29.43
N ASP A 36 -11.34 -5.92 30.68
CA ASP A 36 -12.21 -6.36 31.76
C ASP A 36 -13.51 -5.52 31.72
N VAL A 37 -14.60 -6.13 31.27
CA VAL A 37 -15.86 -5.43 30.98
C VAL A 37 -16.93 -5.79 32.00
N MET A 38 -17.44 -4.77 32.67
CA MET A 38 -18.58 -4.86 33.58
C MET A 38 -19.79 -4.21 32.92
N VAL A 39 -20.84 -4.97 32.73
CA VAL A 39 -22.10 -4.48 32.13
C VAL A 39 -23.22 -4.59 33.14
N ARG A 40 -23.94 -3.50 33.36
CA ARG A 40 -25.14 -3.47 34.18
C ARG A 40 -26.34 -3.19 33.33
N ILE A 41 -27.27 -4.12 33.30
CA ILE A 41 -28.56 -3.98 32.61
C ILE A 41 -29.65 -4.20 33.64
N GLU A 42 -30.48 -3.17 33.85
CA GLU A 42 -31.50 -3.18 34.91
C GLU A 42 -30.89 -3.45 36.29
N ASN A 43 -31.31 -4.53 36.93
CA ASN A 43 -30.83 -4.96 38.23
C ASN A 43 -29.79 -6.10 38.14
N ARG A 44 -29.28 -6.40 36.94
CA ARG A 44 -28.33 -7.48 36.71
C ARG A 44 -26.95 -6.93 36.39
N THR A 45 -25.92 -7.55 36.91
CA THR A 45 -24.52 -7.22 36.66
C THR A 45 -23.83 -8.41 36.00
N LEU A 46 -23.31 -8.19 34.80
CA LEU A 46 -22.58 -9.15 34.02
C LEU A 46 -21.10 -8.74 34.02
N HIS A 47 -20.23 -9.67 34.34
CA HIS A 47 -18.78 -9.50 34.29
C HIS A 47 -18.17 -10.35 33.18
N PHE A 48 -17.40 -9.73 32.31
CA PHE A 48 -16.71 -10.39 31.20
C PHE A 48 -15.22 -10.12 31.27
N PRO A 49 -14.43 -10.96 31.95
CA PRO A 49 -12.98 -10.85 31.92
C PRO A 49 -12.43 -11.15 30.52
N GLY A 50 -11.69 -10.21 29.94
CA GLY A 50 -11.08 -10.39 28.63
C GLY A 50 -12.04 -10.32 27.45
N LEU A 51 -13.16 -9.58 27.57
CA LEU A 51 -14.04 -9.32 26.44
C LEU A 51 -13.37 -8.39 25.43
N PHE A 52 -13.58 -8.64 24.15
CA PHE A 52 -13.07 -7.75 23.11
C PHE A 52 -13.79 -6.40 23.12
N VAL A 53 -13.01 -5.33 22.98
CA VAL A 53 -13.49 -3.95 22.81
C VAL A 53 -12.71 -3.28 21.68
N LEU A 54 -13.35 -2.35 20.95
CA LEU A 54 -12.67 -1.50 20.00
C LEU A 54 -12.19 -0.24 20.72
N CYS A 55 -10.88 -0.04 20.76
CA CYS A 55 -10.23 1.11 21.38
C CYS A 55 -9.66 2.05 20.31
N CYS A 56 -9.98 3.33 20.40
CA CYS A 56 -9.38 4.32 19.53
C CYS A 56 -7.90 4.50 19.84
N THR A 57 -7.04 4.36 18.84
CA THR A 57 -5.58 4.49 18.97
C THR A 57 -5.11 5.88 19.39
N LYS A 58 -5.95 6.93 19.15
CA LYS A 58 -5.59 8.31 19.45
C LYS A 58 -6.19 8.85 20.76
N CYS A 59 -7.48 8.65 20.98
CA CYS A 59 -8.17 9.25 22.14
C CYS A 59 -8.55 8.23 23.22
N GLY A 60 -8.31 6.94 22.98
CA GLY A 60 -8.61 5.87 23.94
C GLY A 60 -10.11 5.60 24.13
N ASP A 61 -10.98 6.18 23.31
CA ASP A 61 -12.42 5.91 23.36
C ASP A 61 -12.71 4.45 23.04
N LYS A 62 -13.56 3.81 23.85
CA LYS A 62 -13.87 2.39 23.74
C LYS A 62 -15.33 2.18 23.35
N SER A 63 -15.57 1.22 22.45
CA SER A 63 -16.90 0.75 22.06
C SER A 63 -16.96 -0.76 22.01
N LEU A 64 -18.17 -1.30 22.08
CA LEU A 64 -18.38 -2.73 21.98
C LEU A 64 -18.45 -3.13 20.49
N PRO A 65 -17.62 -4.07 20.04
CA PRO A 65 -17.78 -4.71 18.74
C PRO A 65 -19.01 -5.64 18.75
N GLU A 66 -19.48 -6.00 17.56
CA GLU A 66 -20.71 -6.78 17.39
C GLU A 66 -20.66 -8.11 18.15
N TYR A 67 -19.57 -8.84 18.00
CA TYR A 67 -19.36 -10.10 18.76
C TYR A 67 -19.53 -9.93 20.28
N SER A 68 -19.01 -8.85 20.84
CA SER A 68 -19.12 -8.58 22.28
C SER A 68 -20.54 -8.20 22.71
N LYS A 69 -21.30 -7.54 21.83
CA LYS A 69 -22.72 -7.27 22.04
C LYS A 69 -23.54 -8.56 22.08
N GLU A 70 -23.26 -9.50 21.15
CA GLU A 70 -23.88 -10.84 21.16
C GLU A 70 -23.57 -11.61 22.44
N MET A 71 -22.34 -11.58 22.89
CA MET A 71 -21.93 -12.21 24.16
C MET A 71 -22.69 -11.64 25.36
N ILE A 72 -22.85 -10.31 25.41
CA ILE A 72 -23.60 -9.62 26.47
C ILE A 72 -25.08 -10.00 26.40
N ASP A 73 -25.69 -10.03 25.24
CA ASP A 73 -27.08 -10.43 25.05
C ASP A 73 -27.31 -11.87 25.51
N GLY A 74 -26.47 -12.79 25.06
CA GLY A 74 -26.54 -14.21 25.46
C GLY A 74 -26.38 -14.39 26.96
N GLY A 75 -25.44 -13.67 27.58
CA GLY A 75 -25.22 -13.65 29.02
C GLY A 75 -26.44 -13.13 29.78
N TYR A 76 -26.99 -11.99 29.34
CA TYR A 76 -28.20 -11.41 29.95
C TYR A 76 -29.40 -12.35 29.88
N ARG A 77 -29.71 -12.91 28.72
CA ARG A 77 -30.81 -13.89 28.56
C ARG A 77 -30.64 -15.14 29.42
N THR A 78 -29.39 -15.60 29.58
CA THR A 78 -29.05 -16.72 30.42
C THR A 78 -29.37 -16.39 31.88
N MET A 79 -28.94 -15.21 32.39
CA MET A 79 -29.21 -14.76 33.73
C MET A 79 -30.70 -14.56 33.99
N VAL A 80 -31.45 -14.05 33.01
CA VAL A 80 -32.91 -13.95 33.12
C VAL A 80 -33.56 -15.33 33.29
N LYS A 81 -33.17 -16.30 32.45
CA LYS A 81 -33.65 -17.69 32.51
C LYS A 81 -33.37 -18.37 33.86
N GLN A 82 -32.17 -18.10 34.41
CA GLN A 82 -31.70 -18.71 35.66
C GLN A 82 -32.07 -17.89 36.90
N ASN A 83 -32.76 -16.77 36.75
CA ASN A 83 -33.10 -15.82 37.81
C ASN A 83 -31.87 -15.35 38.61
N GLN A 84 -30.73 -15.12 37.92
CA GLN A 84 -29.48 -14.63 38.51
C GLN A 84 -29.37 -13.11 38.38
N PHE A 85 -28.74 -12.46 39.36
CA PHE A 85 -28.55 -11.00 39.37
C PHE A 85 -27.09 -10.59 39.19
N VAL A 86 -26.15 -11.50 39.46
CA VAL A 86 -24.72 -11.31 39.20
C VAL A 86 -24.20 -12.54 38.49
N GLY A 87 -23.47 -12.36 37.41
CA GLY A 87 -22.88 -13.44 36.63
C GLY A 87 -21.51 -13.06 36.06
N GLU A 88 -20.61 -14.03 36.05
CA GLU A 88 -19.32 -13.93 35.36
C GLU A 88 -19.35 -14.85 34.15
N PHE A 89 -18.97 -14.30 33.00
CA PHE A 89 -18.97 -14.98 31.72
C PHE A 89 -17.56 -14.99 31.16
N VAL A 90 -16.85 -16.08 31.35
CA VAL A 90 -15.52 -16.27 30.76
C VAL A 90 -15.72 -16.87 29.38
N SER A 91 -15.23 -16.17 28.36
CA SER A 91 -15.09 -16.76 27.03
C SER A 91 -14.18 -17.98 27.17
N LYS A 92 -14.71 -19.18 26.99
CA LYS A 92 -13.83 -20.34 26.75
C LYS A 92 -13.11 -20.03 25.46
N ASN A 93 -11.79 -20.17 25.42
CA ASN A 93 -10.97 -20.08 24.21
C ASN A 93 -11.38 -21.20 23.23
N TYR A 94 -12.60 -21.12 22.71
CA TYR A 94 -13.10 -22.01 21.69
C TYR A 94 -12.75 -21.36 20.36
N ARG A 95 -11.72 -21.89 19.72
CA ARG A 95 -11.31 -21.42 18.38
C ARG A 95 -12.33 -21.98 17.39
N LYS A 96 -13.23 -21.15 16.90
CA LYS A 96 -14.11 -21.52 15.79
C LYS A 96 -13.26 -21.71 14.54
N LYS A 97 -13.37 -22.87 13.91
CA LYS A 97 -12.75 -23.13 12.59
C LYS A 97 -13.82 -22.98 11.54
N PHE A 98 -13.48 -22.21 10.51
CA PHE A 98 -14.29 -22.05 9.32
C PHE A 98 -13.96 -23.14 8.28
N GLU A 99 -14.78 -23.26 7.22
CA GLU A 99 -14.63 -24.31 6.21
C GLU A 99 -13.44 -24.10 5.27
N TYR A 100 -12.83 -22.93 5.28
CA TYR A 100 -11.75 -22.54 4.37
C TYR A 100 -10.40 -23.06 4.84
N CYS A 101 -9.55 -23.50 3.91
CA CYS A 101 -8.16 -23.90 4.14
C CYS A 101 -7.98 -24.93 5.26
N GLN A 102 -8.91 -25.87 5.42
CA GLN A 102 -8.92 -26.80 6.54
C GLN A 102 -7.67 -27.69 6.65
N GLU A 103 -7.06 -28.02 5.50
CA GLU A 103 -5.86 -28.88 5.46
C GLU A 103 -4.60 -28.15 5.96
N ILE A 104 -4.56 -26.83 5.90
CA ILE A 104 -3.37 -26.03 6.24
C ILE A 104 -3.36 -25.56 7.68
N ASP A 105 -4.52 -25.43 8.32
CA ASP A 105 -4.68 -24.99 9.71
C ASP A 105 -3.99 -23.64 10.01
N TYR A 106 -4.35 -22.60 9.25
CA TYR A 106 -3.86 -21.24 9.51
C TYR A 106 -4.22 -20.76 10.93
N GLN A 107 -3.31 -19.98 11.51
CA GLN A 107 -3.53 -19.28 12.74
C GLN A 107 -4.26 -17.96 12.45
N TYR A 108 -5.46 -17.77 12.98
CA TYR A 108 -6.28 -16.57 12.87
C TYR A 108 -7.17 -16.43 14.09
N ASP A 109 -7.71 -15.23 14.35
CA ASP A 109 -8.75 -15.03 15.36
C ASP A 109 -10.12 -14.97 14.68
N HIS A 110 -10.99 -15.93 15.00
CA HIS A 110 -12.33 -15.98 14.42
C HIS A 110 -13.21 -14.78 14.84
N ASN A 111 -12.86 -14.09 15.93
CA ASN A 111 -13.56 -12.88 16.35
C ASN A 111 -13.29 -11.70 15.40
N ASP A 112 -12.18 -11.69 14.66
CA ASP A 112 -11.90 -10.64 13.68
C ASP A 112 -12.97 -10.59 12.60
N TYR A 113 -13.54 -11.72 12.22
CA TYR A 113 -14.67 -11.79 11.28
C TYR A 113 -15.88 -10.98 11.74
N TYR A 114 -16.25 -11.07 13.01
CA TYR A 114 -17.39 -10.35 13.58
C TYR A 114 -17.11 -8.86 13.82
N ASN A 115 -15.87 -8.43 13.71
CA ASN A 115 -15.47 -7.07 13.99
C ASN A 115 -15.12 -6.27 12.73
N ILE A 116 -15.46 -6.80 11.55
CA ILE A 116 -15.32 -6.07 10.27
C ILE A 116 -16.53 -5.15 10.10
N PRO A 117 -16.34 -3.82 10.03
CA PRO A 117 -17.42 -2.87 9.85
C PRO A 117 -18.21 -3.14 8.56
N GLY A 118 -19.52 -3.14 8.66
CA GLY A 118 -20.42 -3.36 7.53
C GLY A 118 -20.54 -4.82 7.09
N LEU A 119 -19.85 -5.76 7.75
CA LEU A 119 -20.07 -7.19 7.50
C LEU A 119 -21.42 -7.60 8.05
N CYS A 120 -22.33 -8.04 7.16
CA CYS A 120 -23.58 -8.65 7.50
C CYS A 120 -23.43 -10.17 7.39
N TYR A 121 -23.76 -10.88 8.46
CA TYR A 121 -23.88 -12.34 8.41
C TYR A 121 -25.15 -12.73 7.63
N ASP A 122 -24.97 -13.52 6.59
CA ASP A 122 -26.07 -14.06 5.79
C ASP A 122 -26.14 -15.58 5.97
N GLU A 123 -27.12 -16.03 6.76
CA GLU A 123 -27.33 -17.47 7.03
C GLU A 123 -27.67 -18.27 5.78
N GLU A 124 -28.30 -17.64 4.78
CA GLU A 124 -28.76 -18.34 3.57
C GLU A 124 -27.62 -18.63 2.58
N HIS A 125 -26.56 -17.79 2.55
CA HIS A 125 -25.49 -17.86 1.57
C HIS A 125 -24.17 -18.42 2.09
N SER A 126 -24.09 -18.83 3.35
CA SER A 126 -22.96 -19.56 3.93
C SER A 126 -21.56 -18.96 3.65
N VAL A 127 -21.45 -17.64 3.73
CA VAL A 127 -20.14 -16.94 3.56
C VAL A 127 -19.40 -16.77 4.87
N GLU A 128 -19.86 -17.42 5.92
CA GLU A 128 -19.30 -17.29 7.27
C GLU A 128 -17.81 -17.62 7.29
N GLY A 129 -17.02 -16.66 7.74
CA GLY A 129 -15.58 -16.79 7.87
C GLY A 129 -14.77 -16.48 6.61
N PHE A 130 -15.41 -16.26 5.44
CA PHE A 130 -14.68 -15.91 4.21
C PHE A 130 -13.78 -14.68 4.43
N LEU A 131 -14.32 -13.62 5.02
CA LEU A 131 -13.63 -12.35 5.29
C LEU A 131 -12.84 -12.37 6.62
N THR A 132 -12.53 -13.52 7.18
CA THR A 132 -11.62 -13.59 8.33
C THR A 132 -10.22 -13.19 7.91
N PRO A 133 -9.61 -12.14 8.49
CA PRO A 133 -8.25 -11.75 8.15
C PRO A 133 -7.25 -12.76 8.71
N VAL A 134 -6.32 -13.16 7.88
CA VAL A 134 -5.17 -14.01 8.24
C VAL A 134 -3.90 -13.22 8.02
N PHE A 135 -3.05 -13.17 9.04
CA PHE A 135 -1.87 -12.32 9.07
C PHE A 135 -0.59 -13.11 8.82
N PHE A 136 0.32 -12.49 8.07
CA PHE A 136 1.61 -13.10 7.72
C PHE A 136 2.75 -12.09 7.86
N ASP A 137 3.97 -12.59 8.08
CA ASP A 137 5.18 -11.79 7.89
C ASP A 137 5.29 -11.42 6.39
N ARG A 138 5.53 -10.13 6.09
CA ARG A 138 5.69 -9.63 4.71
C ARG A 138 6.79 -10.33 3.92
N LYS A 139 7.74 -10.98 4.58
CA LYS A 139 8.78 -11.78 3.94
C LYS A 139 8.23 -12.94 3.10
N ALA A 140 6.99 -13.36 3.33
CA ALA A 140 6.31 -14.34 2.46
C ALA A 140 6.37 -13.93 0.99
N LEU A 141 6.22 -12.64 0.68
CA LEU A 141 6.25 -12.13 -0.69
C LEU A 141 7.60 -12.33 -1.39
N ILE A 142 8.71 -12.39 -0.63
CA ILE A 142 10.05 -12.62 -1.19
C ILE A 142 10.11 -13.97 -1.92
N TYR A 143 9.46 -15.00 -1.35
CA TYR A 143 9.36 -16.29 -2.03
C TYR A 143 8.64 -16.16 -3.37
N PHE A 144 7.45 -15.57 -3.38
CA PHE A 144 6.62 -15.47 -4.57
C PHE A 144 7.25 -14.62 -5.67
N ILE A 145 7.98 -13.55 -5.30
CA ILE A 145 8.74 -12.74 -6.27
C ILE A 145 9.93 -13.51 -6.85
N SER A 146 10.55 -14.39 -6.05
CA SER A 146 11.76 -15.10 -6.46
C SER A 146 11.48 -16.30 -7.39
N VAL A 147 10.23 -16.74 -7.50
CA VAL A 147 9.84 -17.90 -8.30
C VAL A 147 9.13 -17.42 -9.56
N PRO A 148 9.65 -17.74 -10.77
CA PRO A 148 9.12 -17.23 -12.05
C PRO A 148 7.66 -17.58 -12.35
N ASP A 149 7.13 -18.62 -11.71
CA ASP A 149 5.74 -19.08 -11.89
C ASP A 149 4.72 -18.12 -11.25
N PHE A 150 5.19 -17.23 -10.39
CA PHE A 150 4.33 -16.26 -9.72
C PHE A 150 4.55 -14.85 -10.22
N GLU A 151 3.55 -14.02 -10.01
CA GLU A 151 3.59 -12.59 -10.17
C GLU A 151 3.09 -11.93 -8.89
N VAL A 152 3.81 -10.95 -8.39
CA VAL A 152 3.41 -10.12 -7.25
C VAL A 152 3.38 -8.69 -7.73
N ASP A 153 2.20 -8.07 -7.70
CA ASP A 153 2.04 -6.66 -8.03
C ASP A 153 1.52 -5.89 -6.83
N ILE A 154 2.27 -4.84 -6.43
CA ILE A 154 1.87 -3.86 -5.43
C ILE A 154 1.45 -2.61 -6.21
N PHE A 155 0.16 -2.38 -6.33
CA PHE A 155 -0.39 -1.30 -7.14
C PHE A 155 -0.86 -0.08 -6.34
N SER A 156 -0.94 -0.21 -5.01
CA SER A 156 -1.17 0.91 -4.11
C SER A 156 -0.28 0.80 -2.87
N GLU A 157 -0.29 1.80 -1.98
CA GLU A 157 0.57 1.85 -0.79
C GLU A 157 0.41 0.62 0.12
N THR A 158 -0.81 0.11 0.22
CA THR A 158 -1.12 -1.02 1.11
C THR A 158 -1.94 -2.12 0.44
N TYR A 159 -1.97 -2.19 -0.89
CA TYR A 159 -2.78 -3.14 -1.62
C TYR A 159 -2.05 -3.71 -2.84
N GLY A 160 -2.09 -5.03 -2.99
CA GLY A 160 -1.51 -5.77 -4.09
C GLY A 160 -2.20 -7.11 -4.33
N TYR A 161 -1.63 -7.92 -5.19
CA TYR A 161 -2.05 -9.31 -5.39
C TYR A 161 -0.86 -10.24 -5.64
N ILE A 162 -1.08 -11.53 -5.40
CA ILE A 162 -0.22 -12.61 -5.86
C ILE A 162 -1.02 -13.41 -6.88
N GLY A 163 -0.45 -13.64 -8.06
CA GLY A 163 -0.99 -14.51 -9.10
C GLY A 163 -0.03 -15.65 -9.42
N LYS A 164 -0.56 -16.87 -9.61
CA LYS A 164 0.17 -17.97 -10.22
C LYS A 164 -0.13 -17.96 -11.71
N LYS A 165 0.91 -17.80 -12.52
CA LYS A 165 0.77 -17.75 -13.98
C LYS A 165 0.24 -19.05 -14.53
N ASP A 166 -0.70 -18.98 -15.46
CA ASP A 166 -1.15 -20.12 -16.25
C ASP A 166 -0.06 -20.48 -17.27
N LEU A 167 0.63 -21.58 -17.03
CA LEU A 167 1.70 -22.07 -17.92
C LEU A 167 1.17 -22.61 -19.25
N GLU A 168 -0.13 -22.96 -19.35
CA GLU A 168 -0.79 -23.36 -20.59
C GLU A 168 -1.16 -22.16 -21.46
N GLY A 169 -1.17 -20.94 -20.89
CA GLY A 169 -1.41 -19.68 -21.59
C GLY A 169 -2.85 -19.47 -22.05
N ILE A 170 -3.81 -20.18 -21.45
CA ILE A 170 -5.25 -20.02 -21.72
C ILE A 170 -5.78 -18.79 -20.97
N TYR A 171 -5.35 -18.63 -19.74
CA TYR A 171 -5.68 -17.51 -18.86
C TYR A 171 -4.41 -16.78 -18.45
N GLN A 172 -4.55 -15.61 -17.86
CA GLN A 172 -3.40 -14.90 -17.29
C GLN A 172 -2.85 -15.63 -16.06
N TYR A 173 -3.75 -16.14 -15.21
CA TYR A 173 -3.41 -16.82 -13.97
C TYR A 173 -4.24 -18.09 -13.79
N ASP A 174 -3.64 -19.12 -13.18
CA ASP A 174 -4.34 -20.28 -12.61
C ASP A 174 -5.20 -19.83 -11.43
N TRP A 175 -4.65 -18.95 -10.60
CA TRP A 175 -5.33 -18.26 -9.51
C TRP A 175 -4.64 -16.91 -9.23
N SER A 176 -5.41 -15.98 -8.68
CA SER A 176 -4.92 -14.71 -8.19
C SER A 176 -5.66 -14.32 -6.92
N VAL A 177 -4.93 -13.90 -5.88
CA VAL A 177 -5.48 -13.51 -4.60
C VAL A 177 -4.98 -12.13 -4.18
N PRO A 178 -5.89 -11.25 -3.74
CA PRO A 178 -5.53 -9.94 -3.26
C PRO A 178 -4.92 -10.01 -1.86
N PHE A 179 -4.04 -9.07 -1.54
CA PHE A 179 -3.49 -8.89 -0.20
C PHE A 179 -3.41 -7.42 0.19
N GLY A 180 -3.34 -7.17 1.49
CA GLY A 180 -3.08 -5.86 2.05
C GLY A 180 -1.88 -5.84 2.98
N PHE A 181 -1.38 -4.62 3.25
CA PHE A 181 -0.50 -4.36 4.39
C PHE A 181 -1.27 -3.54 5.41
N ASN A 182 -1.19 -3.94 6.68
CA ASN A 182 -1.71 -3.11 7.75
C ASN A 182 -0.67 -2.09 8.24
N SER A 183 -1.05 -1.16 9.10
CA SER A 183 -0.16 -0.12 9.63
C SER A 183 1.01 -0.67 10.46
N ASN A 184 0.94 -1.91 10.92
CA ASN A 184 2.05 -2.61 11.57
C ASN A 184 2.97 -3.35 10.57
N GLY A 185 2.71 -3.22 9.26
CA GLY A 185 3.49 -3.82 8.19
C GLY A 185 3.28 -5.33 8.02
N LYS A 186 2.25 -5.91 8.66
CA LYS A 186 1.87 -7.31 8.42
C LYS A 186 1.15 -7.43 7.08
N LEU A 187 1.41 -8.55 6.41
CA LEU A 187 0.69 -8.96 5.21
C LEU A 187 -0.63 -9.61 5.63
N VAL A 188 -1.72 -9.24 4.97
CA VAL A 188 -3.07 -9.67 5.31
C VAL A 188 -3.79 -10.21 4.08
N PHE A 189 -4.42 -11.37 4.24
CA PHE A 189 -5.33 -11.96 3.27
C PHE A 189 -6.66 -12.30 3.91
N TRP A 190 -7.71 -12.38 3.11
CA TRP A 190 -8.95 -13.02 3.55
C TRP A 190 -8.81 -14.55 3.53
N LEU A 191 -9.30 -15.21 4.58
CA LEU A 191 -9.25 -16.68 4.69
C LEU A 191 -9.91 -17.38 3.48
N GLY A 192 -11.02 -16.83 3.00
CA GLY A 192 -11.71 -17.34 1.83
C GLY A 192 -10.91 -17.19 0.53
N ASP A 193 -10.18 -16.08 0.37
CA ASP A 193 -9.30 -15.87 -0.79
C ASP A 193 -8.14 -16.85 -0.79
N LEU A 194 -7.53 -17.12 0.37
CA LEU A 194 -6.48 -18.11 0.50
C LEU A 194 -6.91 -19.50 0.02
N ASN A 195 -8.19 -19.83 0.12
CA ASN A 195 -8.72 -21.11 -0.33
C ASN A 195 -8.70 -21.29 -1.86
N TYR A 196 -8.54 -20.21 -2.64
CA TYR A 196 -8.35 -20.29 -4.09
C TYR A 196 -6.92 -20.68 -4.48
N MET A 197 -5.95 -20.54 -3.57
CA MET A 197 -4.57 -20.93 -3.84
C MET A 197 -4.44 -22.45 -3.82
N ASP A 198 -3.50 -22.97 -4.61
CA ASP A 198 -3.16 -24.40 -4.54
C ASP A 198 -2.51 -24.78 -3.19
N ALA A 199 -2.60 -26.04 -2.81
CA ALA A 199 -2.14 -26.55 -1.52
C ALA A 199 -0.64 -26.28 -1.25
N HIS A 200 0.20 -26.27 -2.30
CA HIS A 200 1.63 -26.01 -2.19
C HIS A 200 1.87 -24.54 -1.78
N SER A 201 1.23 -23.62 -2.48
CA SER A 201 1.32 -22.17 -2.20
C SER A 201 0.78 -21.84 -0.81
N GLN A 202 -0.34 -22.45 -0.41
CA GLN A 202 -0.88 -22.32 0.94
C GLN A 202 0.12 -22.82 2.00
N ALA A 203 0.78 -23.96 1.77
CA ALA A 203 1.78 -24.52 2.70
C ALA A 203 3.01 -23.61 2.86
N ILE A 204 3.42 -22.92 1.79
CA ILE A 204 4.49 -21.92 1.85
C ILE A 204 4.07 -20.76 2.72
N LEU A 205 2.89 -20.18 2.47
CA LEU A 205 2.35 -19.08 3.28
C LEU A 205 2.24 -19.47 4.76
N LYS A 206 1.88 -20.71 5.07
CA LYS A 206 1.80 -21.20 6.46
C LYS A 206 3.10 -20.99 7.24
N GLY A 207 4.25 -21.11 6.58
CA GLY A 207 5.56 -20.87 7.20
C GLY A 207 5.78 -19.43 7.68
N PHE A 208 4.99 -18.48 7.18
CA PHE A 208 5.04 -17.07 7.52
C PHE A 208 3.82 -16.57 8.30
N ASN A 209 2.89 -17.46 8.63
CA ASN A 209 1.68 -17.11 9.34
C ASN A 209 2.01 -16.66 10.77
N VAL A 210 1.48 -15.51 11.16
CA VAL A 210 1.71 -14.88 12.47
C VAL A 210 0.38 -14.60 13.17
N ASP A 211 0.46 -14.29 14.47
CA ASP A 211 -0.73 -13.93 15.26
C ASP A 211 -1.41 -12.69 14.69
N SER A 212 -2.74 -12.67 14.78
CA SER A 212 -3.52 -11.47 14.51
C SER A 212 -3.13 -10.34 15.46
N ASP A 213 -3.02 -9.13 14.93
CA ASP A 213 -2.96 -7.89 15.70
C ASP A 213 -4.28 -7.11 15.64
N HIS A 214 -5.31 -7.71 15.04
CA HIS A 214 -6.67 -7.19 14.92
C HIS A 214 -6.77 -5.87 14.13
N LEU A 215 -5.71 -5.47 13.41
CA LEU A 215 -5.64 -4.19 12.71
C LEU A 215 -5.68 -4.39 11.20
N ILE A 216 -6.80 -4.02 10.57
CA ILE A 216 -7.01 -4.13 9.12
C ILE A 216 -7.71 -2.90 8.53
N ILE A 217 -8.42 -2.12 9.33
CA ILE A 217 -9.41 -1.13 8.90
C ILE A 217 -8.79 0.04 8.12
N ASP A 218 -7.56 0.42 8.42
CA ASP A 218 -6.88 1.59 7.85
C ASP A 218 -6.12 1.29 6.54
N SER A 219 -6.13 0.04 6.08
CA SER A 219 -5.47 -0.32 4.82
C SER A 219 -6.32 0.05 3.60
N GLU A 220 -5.65 0.41 2.50
CA GLU A 220 -6.35 0.61 1.21
C GLU A 220 -6.97 -0.69 0.69
N PHE A 221 -6.37 -1.84 1.04
CA PHE A 221 -6.94 -3.15 0.81
C PHE A 221 -8.34 -3.26 1.43
N PHE A 222 -8.47 -2.93 2.73
CA PHE A 222 -9.77 -2.93 3.41
C PHE A 222 -10.74 -1.93 2.77
N GLN A 223 -10.28 -0.70 2.51
CA GLN A 223 -11.14 0.33 1.91
C GLN A 223 -11.63 -0.06 0.51
N ALA A 224 -10.77 -0.68 -0.30
CA ALA A 224 -11.16 -1.15 -1.62
C ALA A 224 -12.12 -2.34 -1.56
N GLN A 225 -11.83 -3.32 -0.73
CA GLN A 225 -12.63 -4.56 -0.62
C GLN A 225 -13.97 -4.36 0.07
N MET A 226 -14.01 -3.56 1.15
CA MET A 226 -15.22 -3.40 1.97
C MET A 226 -16.02 -2.15 1.63
N ASN A 227 -15.36 -1.05 1.25
CA ASN A 227 -16.03 0.24 1.01
C ASN A 227 -16.07 0.62 -0.48
N CYS A 228 -15.61 -0.25 -1.38
CA CYS A 228 -15.52 0.01 -2.83
C CYS A 228 -14.80 1.33 -3.17
N MET A 229 -13.81 1.72 -2.35
CA MET A 229 -13.03 2.92 -2.58
C MET A 229 -11.83 2.59 -3.47
N PHE A 230 -11.61 3.40 -4.51
CA PHE A 230 -10.45 3.24 -5.37
C PHE A 230 -9.17 3.59 -4.61
N SER A 231 -8.21 2.67 -4.65
CA SER A 231 -6.86 2.90 -4.15
C SER A 231 -6.10 3.88 -5.06
N ARG A 232 -5.19 4.65 -4.47
CA ARG A 232 -4.26 5.47 -5.25
C ARG A 232 -3.13 4.57 -5.75
N LEU A 233 -2.73 4.78 -7.00
CA LEU A 233 -1.55 4.12 -7.53
C LEU A 233 -0.32 4.50 -6.69
N ILE A 234 0.61 3.56 -6.55
CA ILE A 234 1.93 3.86 -5.99
C ILE A 234 2.65 4.91 -6.83
N LYS A 235 3.56 5.66 -6.22
CA LYS A 235 4.26 6.75 -6.89
C LYS A 235 5.05 6.29 -8.11
N GLU A 236 5.62 5.11 -8.06
CA GLU A 236 6.30 4.48 -9.19
C GLU A 236 5.40 4.45 -10.44
N LYS A 237 4.16 4.02 -10.30
CA LYS A 237 3.17 4.00 -11.41
C LYS A 237 2.64 5.40 -11.75
N GLN A 238 2.52 6.29 -10.76
CA GLN A 238 2.14 7.69 -11.00
C GLN A 238 3.18 8.43 -11.83
N ILE A 239 4.48 8.21 -11.57
CA ILE A 239 5.58 8.79 -12.36
C ILE A 239 5.46 8.39 -13.84
N LEU A 240 5.23 7.10 -14.11
CA LEU A 240 5.06 6.61 -15.48
C LEU A 240 3.86 7.26 -16.18
N MET A 241 2.72 7.29 -15.50
CA MET A 241 1.51 7.94 -16.01
C MET A 241 1.73 9.43 -16.25
N ASN A 242 2.44 10.12 -15.37
CA ASN A 242 2.76 11.54 -15.53
C ASN A 242 3.75 11.76 -16.67
N LYS A 243 4.72 10.88 -16.90
CA LYS A 243 5.59 10.91 -18.08
C LYS A 243 4.78 10.85 -19.37
N ASP A 244 3.86 9.88 -19.46
CA ASP A 244 3.01 9.73 -20.67
C ASP A 244 2.12 10.95 -20.88
N ASN A 245 1.52 11.49 -19.82
CA ASN A 245 0.75 12.72 -19.88
C ASN A 245 1.58 13.92 -20.33
N PHE A 246 2.82 14.03 -19.88
CA PHE A 246 3.76 15.06 -20.31
C PHE A 246 4.02 14.95 -21.83
N ILE A 247 4.38 13.78 -22.33
CA ILE A 247 4.59 13.52 -23.76
C ILE A 247 3.35 13.88 -24.58
N LEU A 248 2.17 13.44 -24.14
CA LEU A 248 0.90 13.75 -24.79
C LEU A 248 0.60 15.26 -24.83
N ASN A 249 0.85 15.98 -23.74
CA ASN A 249 0.66 17.42 -23.70
C ASN A 249 1.58 18.14 -24.68
N VAL A 250 2.87 17.79 -24.72
CA VAL A 250 3.84 18.36 -25.66
C VAL A 250 3.45 18.05 -27.10
N LYS A 251 3.08 16.81 -27.38
CA LYS A 251 2.61 16.41 -28.71
C LYS A 251 1.38 17.21 -29.15
N LYS A 252 0.42 17.39 -28.24
CA LYS A 252 -0.82 18.14 -28.53
C LYS A 252 -0.58 19.63 -28.75
N LYS A 253 0.31 20.24 -27.95
CA LYS A 253 0.53 21.70 -27.95
C LYS A 253 1.53 22.16 -29.02
N TYR A 254 2.60 21.39 -29.24
CA TYR A 254 3.72 21.76 -30.08
C TYR A 254 3.84 20.91 -31.35
N ASN A 255 3.06 19.82 -31.46
CA ASN A 255 3.16 18.80 -32.50
C ASN A 255 4.54 18.13 -32.57
N ILE A 256 5.16 17.94 -31.38
CA ILE A 256 6.46 17.29 -31.18
C ILE A 256 6.23 16.01 -30.37
N ASP A 257 6.70 14.88 -30.86
CA ASP A 257 6.60 13.59 -30.21
C ASP A 257 7.92 13.27 -29.50
N LEU A 258 7.92 13.27 -28.17
CA LEU A 258 9.11 13.03 -27.35
C LEU A 258 9.40 11.54 -27.15
N THR A 259 8.61 10.64 -27.72
CA THR A 259 8.75 9.19 -27.50
C THR A 259 9.98 8.65 -28.20
N HIS A 260 10.81 7.89 -27.50
CA HIS A 260 11.94 7.14 -28.02
C HIS A 260 11.78 5.65 -27.71
N LEU A 261 12.01 4.77 -28.68
CA LEU A 261 12.00 3.32 -28.51
C LEU A 261 10.78 2.81 -27.72
N GLU A 262 9.55 3.14 -28.18
CA GLU A 262 8.30 2.92 -27.47
C GLU A 262 8.12 1.46 -26.98
N LYS A 263 8.42 0.49 -27.83
CA LYS A 263 8.27 -0.93 -27.47
C LYS A 263 9.29 -1.38 -26.43
N GLU A 264 10.52 -0.93 -26.59
CA GLU A 264 11.62 -1.24 -25.67
C GLU A 264 11.37 -0.57 -24.30
N CYS A 265 10.93 0.69 -24.29
CA CYS A 265 10.52 1.38 -23.07
C CYS A 265 9.34 0.68 -22.41
N SER A 266 8.31 0.28 -23.16
CA SER A 266 7.15 -0.44 -22.63
C SER A 266 7.55 -1.74 -21.92
N SER A 267 8.50 -2.49 -22.49
CA SER A 267 9.00 -3.71 -21.84
C SER A 267 9.75 -3.42 -20.53
N GLN A 268 10.34 -2.23 -20.38
CA GLN A 268 11.02 -1.83 -19.13
C GLN A 268 10.02 -1.39 -18.06
N THR A 269 8.86 -0.85 -18.44
CA THR A 269 7.86 -0.42 -17.47
C THR A 269 7.31 -1.59 -16.65
N GLU A 270 7.33 -2.82 -17.19
CA GLU A 270 6.95 -4.04 -16.47
C GLU A 270 7.89 -4.35 -15.30
N ASN A 271 9.13 -3.86 -15.35
CA ASN A 271 10.12 -4.03 -14.29
C ASN A 271 10.05 -2.90 -13.24
N ILE A 272 9.17 -1.91 -13.43
CA ILE A 272 9.02 -0.78 -12.51
C ILE A 272 7.91 -1.10 -11.53
N GLY A 273 8.28 -1.52 -10.34
CA GLY A 273 7.41 -1.77 -9.20
C GLY A 273 8.14 -1.49 -7.91
N ARG A 274 7.39 -1.38 -6.81
CA ARG A 274 7.99 -1.12 -5.49
C ARG A 274 8.79 -2.33 -5.02
N PRO A 275 10.09 -2.19 -4.70
CA PRO A 275 10.86 -3.26 -4.09
C PRO A 275 10.30 -3.64 -2.71
N LEU A 276 10.36 -4.93 -2.37
CA LEU A 276 10.01 -5.42 -1.02
C LEU A 276 11.21 -5.44 -0.07
N VAL A 277 12.41 -5.47 -0.64
CA VAL A 277 13.67 -5.48 0.07
C VAL A 277 14.54 -4.38 -0.52
N PHE A 278 15.15 -3.59 0.32
CA PHE A 278 15.95 -2.44 -0.07
C PHE A 278 17.43 -2.72 0.17
N THR A 279 18.03 -3.44 -0.76
CA THR A 279 19.49 -3.63 -0.86
C THR A 279 19.94 -3.17 -2.24
N GLU A 280 21.20 -2.82 -2.42
CA GLU A 280 21.76 -2.44 -3.73
C GLU A 280 21.38 -3.45 -4.82
N GLN A 281 21.47 -4.73 -4.51
CA GLN A 281 21.15 -5.80 -5.46
C GLN A 281 19.65 -5.85 -5.80
N SER A 282 18.77 -5.68 -4.83
CA SER A 282 17.31 -5.82 -5.04
C SER A 282 16.71 -4.62 -5.75
N ILE A 283 17.27 -3.41 -5.57
CA ILE A 283 16.77 -2.18 -6.20
C ILE A 283 17.40 -1.91 -7.57
N SER A 284 18.56 -2.50 -7.89
CA SER A 284 19.30 -2.25 -9.14
C SER A 284 18.39 -2.41 -10.38
N GLY A 285 17.60 -3.48 -10.45
CA GLY A 285 16.70 -3.72 -11.58
C GLY A 285 15.68 -2.61 -11.77
N VAL A 286 15.09 -2.10 -10.69
CA VAL A 286 14.09 -1.03 -10.72
C VAL A 286 14.73 0.31 -11.07
N ILE A 287 15.87 0.65 -10.46
CA ILE A 287 16.61 1.89 -10.77
C ILE A 287 17.03 1.91 -12.24
N ASN A 288 17.54 0.80 -12.75
CA ASN A 288 17.94 0.65 -14.15
C ASN A 288 16.74 0.82 -15.10
N ALA A 289 15.60 0.23 -14.75
CA ALA A 289 14.38 0.39 -15.54
C ALA A 289 13.87 1.84 -15.53
N PHE A 290 13.90 2.52 -14.38
CA PHE A 290 13.57 3.94 -14.30
C PHE A 290 14.50 4.81 -15.16
N ASP A 291 15.82 4.63 -15.06
CA ASP A 291 16.77 5.41 -15.86
C ASP A 291 16.49 5.23 -17.36
N LYS A 292 16.31 3.99 -17.82
CA LYS A 292 15.96 3.71 -19.22
C LYS A 292 14.66 4.37 -19.66
N VAL A 293 13.64 4.38 -18.80
CA VAL A 293 12.34 4.94 -19.15
C VAL A 293 12.33 6.46 -19.01
N LEU A 294 12.90 7.01 -17.93
CA LEU A 294 12.77 8.44 -17.59
C LEU A 294 13.90 9.31 -18.16
N VAL A 295 15.03 8.72 -18.55
CA VAL A 295 16.19 9.44 -19.07
C VAL A 295 16.44 9.06 -20.53
N GLU A 296 16.65 7.76 -20.83
CA GLU A 296 16.93 7.27 -22.17
C GLU A 296 15.67 7.18 -23.06
N GLY A 297 14.48 7.06 -22.45
CA GLY A 297 13.19 6.92 -23.15
C GLY A 297 12.64 8.22 -23.73
N PHE A 298 13.41 9.31 -23.75
CA PHE A 298 13.09 10.54 -24.46
C PHE A 298 13.92 10.69 -25.75
N ASP A 299 13.26 11.07 -26.83
CA ASP A 299 13.94 11.42 -28.06
C ASP A 299 14.69 12.78 -27.92
N VAL A 300 16.01 12.69 -27.79
CA VAL A 300 16.88 13.86 -27.63
C VAL A 300 16.78 14.85 -28.78
N GLY A 301 16.56 14.37 -30.01
CA GLY A 301 16.34 15.21 -31.16
C GLY A 301 15.04 16.02 -31.03
N GLN A 302 13.96 15.37 -30.62
CA GLN A 302 12.67 16.02 -30.40
C GLN A 302 12.68 16.96 -29.19
N LEU A 303 13.42 16.63 -28.14
CA LEU A 303 13.64 17.55 -27.01
C LEU A 303 14.37 18.82 -27.47
N ARG A 304 15.37 18.69 -28.38
CA ARG A 304 16.05 19.88 -28.98
C ARG A 304 15.08 20.71 -29.85
N GLU A 305 14.19 20.09 -30.61
CA GLU A 305 13.17 20.83 -31.35
C GLU A 305 12.19 21.57 -30.40
N LEU A 306 11.80 20.96 -29.29
CA LEU A 306 11.02 21.64 -28.26
C LEU A 306 11.79 22.83 -27.67
N TYR A 307 13.06 22.65 -27.31
CA TYR A 307 13.94 23.72 -26.84
C TYR A 307 14.02 24.87 -27.88
N LYS A 308 14.25 24.56 -29.15
CA LYS A 308 14.28 25.56 -30.22
C LYS A 308 12.96 26.31 -30.39
N THR A 309 11.85 25.65 -30.13
CA THR A 309 10.51 26.27 -30.20
C THR A 309 10.27 27.24 -29.02
N LEU A 310 10.88 26.98 -27.87
CA LEU A 310 10.71 27.81 -26.69
C LEU A 310 11.69 29.00 -26.62
N TYR A 311 12.88 28.85 -27.18
CA TYR A 311 13.95 29.84 -27.14
C TYR A 311 14.17 30.49 -28.52
N THR A 312 14.28 31.82 -28.55
CA THR A 312 14.69 32.54 -29.79
C THR A 312 16.16 32.25 -30.10
N GLU A 313 16.59 32.48 -31.34
CA GLU A 313 17.97 32.21 -31.75
C GLU A 313 19.02 32.93 -30.88
N SER A 314 18.70 34.15 -30.44
CA SER A 314 19.59 34.94 -29.56
C SER A 314 19.65 34.48 -28.11
N GLU A 315 18.66 33.71 -27.66
CA GLU A 315 18.60 33.15 -26.29
C GLU A 315 19.23 31.76 -26.20
N ARG A 316 19.43 31.07 -27.36
CA ARG A 316 19.95 29.69 -27.33
C ARG A 316 21.44 29.67 -26.96
N ASP A 317 21.78 28.74 -26.05
CA ASP A 317 23.17 28.45 -25.75
C ASP A 317 23.90 27.88 -26.96
N ALA A 318 25.16 28.25 -27.15
CA ALA A 318 25.95 27.82 -28.30
C ALA A 318 26.22 26.29 -28.33
N GLN A 319 26.14 25.63 -27.17
CA GLN A 319 26.43 24.20 -27.01
C GLN A 319 25.17 23.32 -26.93
N TYR A 320 23.97 23.85 -27.10
CA TYR A 320 22.74 23.11 -26.95
C TYR A 320 22.63 21.84 -27.84
N GLU A 321 23.34 21.80 -28.94
CA GLU A 321 23.42 20.64 -29.84
C GLU A 321 24.10 19.42 -29.18
N GLU A 322 24.95 19.62 -28.17
CA GLU A 322 25.66 18.56 -27.43
C GLU A 322 24.88 18.04 -26.21
N TRP A 323 23.81 18.73 -25.81
CA TRP A 323 23.08 18.39 -24.60
C TRP A 323 22.28 17.12 -24.79
N GLN A 324 22.23 16.33 -23.70
CA GLN A 324 21.42 15.12 -23.58
C GLN A 324 20.07 15.43 -22.90
N SER A 325 19.24 14.40 -22.74
CA SER A 325 17.85 14.51 -22.27
C SER A 325 17.69 15.31 -20.97
N ILE A 326 18.45 15.01 -19.93
CA ILE A 326 18.32 15.67 -18.60
C ILE A 326 18.58 17.18 -18.72
N ARG A 327 19.66 17.57 -19.42
CA ARG A 327 19.99 18.98 -19.59
C ARG A 327 18.92 19.73 -20.42
N LEU A 328 18.40 19.11 -21.48
CA LEU A 328 17.33 19.68 -22.29
C LEU A 328 16.04 19.86 -21.48
N ILE A 329 15.64 18.83 -20.68
CA ILE A 329 14.48 18.92 -19.79
C ILE A 329 14.65 20.08 -18.79
N LYS A 330 15.83 20.23 -18.21
CA LYS A 330 16.13 21.34 -17.30
C LYS A 330 15.92 22.70 -17.97
N GLU A 331 16.47 22.91 -19.15
CA GLU A 331 16.34 24.19 -19.87
C GLU A 331 14.87 24.46 -20.30
N ILE A 332 14.16 23.42 -20.72
CA ILE A 332 12.72 23.52 -21.03
C ILE A 332 11.93 23.97 -19.80
N LEU A 333 12.22 23.37 -18.65
CA LEU A 333 11.59 23.76 -17.38
C LEU A 333 11.94 25.19 -16.97
N LEU A 334 13.21 25.60 -17.10
CA LEU A 334 13.62 26.98 -16.82
C LEU A 334 12.78 27.97 -17.66
N LYS A 335 12.62 27.69 -18.95
CA LYS A 335 11.83 28.55 -19.83
C LYS A 335 10.36 28.60 -19.52
N TRP A 336 9.79 27.49 -19.09
CA TRP A 336 8.39 27.44 -18.66
C TRP A 336 8.18 28.13 -17.32
N CYS A 337 9.12 28.00 -16.38
CA CYS A 337 9.04 28.64 -15.05
C CYS A 337 9.23 30.18 -15.12
N GLU A 338 9.93 30.70 -16.12
CA GLU A 338 10.03 32.17 -16.33
C GLU A 338 8.66 32.88 -16.42
N LYS A 339 7.61 32.13 -16.79
CA LYS A 339 6.26 32.65 -16.95
C LYS A 339 5.40 32.55 -15.68
N LEU A 340 5.94 31.92 -14.65
CA LEU A 340 5.24 31.74 -13.38
C LEU A 340 5.70 32.81 -12.38
N GLU A 341 4.76 33.27 -11.56
CA GLU A 341 5.07 34.19 -10.46
C GLU A 341 5.78 33.48 -9.29
N ASP A 342 5.71 32.13 -9.22
CA ASP A 342 6.34 31.33 -8.20
C ASP A 342 7.81 31.04 -8.53
N THR A 343 8.70 31.28 -7.55
CA THR A 343 10.12 30.94 -7.65
C THR A 343 10.34 29.45 -7.40
N ILE A 344 10.26 28.67 -8.48
CA ILE A 344 10.60 27.24 -8.43
C ILE A 344 12.12 27.11 -8.62
N ASP A 345 12.80 26.43 -7.70
CA ASP A 345 14.18 26.05 -7.89
C ASP A 345 14.25 24.85 -8.85
N VAL A 346 14.47 25.14 -10.13
CA VAL A 346 14.53 24.14 -11.20
C VAL A 346 15.74 23.22 -11.03
N GLU A 347 16.87 23.69 -10.45
CA GLU A 347 18.04 22.86 -10.16
C GLU A 347 17.65 21.71 -9.21
N THR A 348 17.03 22.05 -8.08
CA THR A 348 16.55 21.07 -7.13
C THR A 348 15.46 20.19 -7.72
N LEU A 349 14.57 20.74 -8.56
CA LEU A 349 13.47 19.99 -9.16
C LEU A 349 13.97 18.92 -10.15
N VAL A 350 15.01 19.19 -10.91
CA VAL A 350 15.58 18.26 -11.93
C VAL A 350 16.64 17.32 -11.32
N SER A 351 17.16 17.63 -10.13
CA SER A 351 18.21 16.84 -9.50
C SER A 351 17.94 15.32 -9.46
N PRO A 352 16.68 14.82 -9.26
CA PRO A 352 16.45 13.38 -9.21
C PRO A 352 16.78 12.66 -10.53
N LEU A 353 16.68 13.28 -11.69
CA LEU A 353 17.13 12.62 -12.94
C LEU A 353 18.65 12.42 -12.98
N TYR A 354 19.42 13.35 -12.42
CA TYR A 354 20.86 13.19 -12.30
C TYR A 354 21.20 12.10 -11.27
N ILE A 355 20.54 12.12 -10.12
CA ILE A 355 20.73 11.10 -9.08
C ILE A 355 20.35 9.72 -9.58
N LEU A 356 19.23 9.57 -10.27
CA LEU A 356 18.79 8.31 -10.88
C LEU A 356 19.87 7.76 -11.82
N HIS A 357 20.43 8.61 -12.68
CA HIS A 357 21.48 8.24 -13.64
C HIS A 357 22.80 7.86 -12.92
N ASP A 358 23.23 8.65 -11.95
CA ASP A 358 24.42 8.38 -11.16
C ASP A 358 24.28 7.09 -10.34
N TYR A 359 23.08 6.87 -9.77
CA TYR A 359 22.79 5.66 -8.99
C TYR A 359 22.82 4.41 -9.87
N ARG A 360 22.21 4.47 -11.08
CA ARG A 360 22.31 3.39 -12.06
C ARG A 360 23.79 3.13 -12.43
N ILE A 361 24.58 4.17 -12.70
CA ILE A 361 26.02 4.01 -13.00
C ILE A 361 26.75 3.33 -11.84
N TYR A 362 26.46 3.73 -10.60
CA TYR A 362 27.04 3.12 -9.40
C TYR A 362 26.71 1.63 -9.29
N LEU A 363 25.44 1.26 -9.53
CA LEU A 363 24.95 -0.11 -9.37
C LEU A 363 25.42 -1.06 -10.49
N ASP A 364 25.54 -0.58 -11.72
CA ASP A 364 25.74 -1.43 -12.91
C ASP A 364 27.17 -1.40 -13.48
N HIS A 365 27.99 -0.42 -13.11
CA HIS A 365 29.31 -0.26 -13.68
C HIS A 365 30.44 -0.47 -12.67
N LEU A 366 31.58 -1.02 -13.15
CA LEU A 366 32.78 -1.07 -12.37
C LEU A 366 33.40 0.32 -12.27
N LEU A 367 33.38 0.89 -11.09
CA LEU A 367 33.96 2.20 -10.77
C LEU A 367 35.22 2.03 -9.90
N SER A 368 36.17 2.99 -10.00
CA SER A 368 37.23 3.09 -9.03
C SER A 368 36.69 3.43 -7.64
N GLU A 369 37.40 3.05 -6.57
CA GLU A 369 36.99 3.33 -5.18
C GLU A 369 36.70 4.81 -4.97
N GLU A 370 37.52 5.71 -5.49
CA GLU A 370 37.33 7.15 -5.39
C GLU A 370 36.03 7.61 -6.06
N LYS A 371 35.72 7.07 -7.25
CA LYS A 371 34.45 7.40 -7.93
C LYS A 371 33.26 6.84 -7.20
N GLN A 372 33.33 5.62 -6.67
CA GLN A 372 32.25 5.04 -5.87
C GLN A 372 31.92 5.92 -4.66
N GLU A 373 32.94 6.30 -3.88
CA GLU A 373 32.72 7.14 -2.70
C GLU A 373 32.19 8.54 -3.05
N ASN A 374 32.68 9.16 -4.13
CA ASN A 374 32.17 10.44 -4.59
C ASN A 374 30.70 10.34 -5.03
N THR A 375 30.33 9.27 -5.74
CA THR A 375 28.94 9.06 -6.18
C THR A 375 28.02 8.82 -4.98
N LYS A 376 28.41 7.97 -4.03
CA LYS A 376 27.64 7.76 -2.80
C LYS A 376 27.40 9.06 -2.02
N MET A 377 28.48 9.83 -1.85
CA MET A 377 28.42 11.11 -1.14
C MET A 377 27.48 12.08 -1.86
N HIS A 378 27.58 12.18 -3.18
CA HIS A 378 26.70 13.02 -3.99
C HIS A 378 25.21 12.63 -3.86
N ILE A 379 24.90 11.33 -3.90
CA ILE A 379 23.54 10.82 -3.71
C ILE A 379 23.01 11.19 -2.32
N VAL A 380 23.78 10.90 -1.26
CA VAL A 380 23.39 11.16 0.13
C VAL A 380 23.16 12.65 0.39
N GLU A 381 24.08 13.51 -0.04
CA GLU A 381 24.01 14.95 0.14
C GLU A 381 22.82 15.55 -0.63
N THR A 382 22.64 15.13 -1.88
CA THR A 382 21.56 15.67 -2.73
C THR A 382 20.19 15.25 -2.23
N LEU A 383 20.02 14.00 -1.80
CA LEU A 383 18.75 13.50 -1.27
C LEU A 383 18.52 13.91 0.20
N GLY A 384 19.56 14.31 0.93
CA GLY A 384 19.46 14.70 2.33
C GLY A 384 19.23 13.53 3.29
N VAL A 385 19.66 12.32 2.90
CA VAL A 385 19.63 11.13 3.75
C VAL A 385 20.86 11.05 4.64
N GLN A 386 20.82 10.22 5.71
CA GLN A 386 21.92 10.23 6.70
C GLN A 386 23.18 9.51 6.20
N ASN A 387 22.98 8.37 5.55
CA ASN A 387 24.10 7.57 5.02
C ASN A 387 23.64 6.72 3.82
N PHE A 388 24.60 6.17 3.08
CA PHE A 388 24.32 5.40 1.87
C PHE A 388 23.78 3.99 2.16
N GLU A 389 24.01 3.44 3.35
CA GLU A 389 23.50 2.14 3.77
C GLU A 389 21.98 2.14 3.98
N GLU A 390 21.38 3.32 4.14
CA GLU A 390 19.92 3.50 4.27
C GLU A 390 19.22 3.44 2.90
N GLN A 391 19.37 2.32 2.20
CA GLN A 391 18.88 2.13 0.82
C GLN A 391 17.37 2.35 0.68
N GLU A 392 16.59 2.02 1.70
CA GLU A 392 15.15 2.27 1.74
C GLU A 392 14.85 3.77 1.75
N ALA A 393 15.56 4.55 2.56
CA ALA A 393 15.39 6.00 2.63
C ALA A 393 15.82 6.68 1.32
N ILE A 394 16.93 6.26 0.73
CA ILE A 394 17.40 6.74 -0.58
C ILE A 394 16.34 6.48 -1.64
N TYR A 395 15.83 5.27 -1.71
CA TYR A 395 14.82 4.89 -2.70
C TYR A 395 13.56 5.74 -2.58
N PHE A 396 12.98 5.85 -1.39
CA PHE A 396 11.73 6.60 -1.21
C PHE A 396 11.90 8.10 -1.44
N GLU A 397 13.03 8.69 -1.03
CA GLU A 397 13.29 10.10 -1.28
C GLU A 397 13.49 10.38 -2.78
N GLU A 398 14.15 9.49 -3.49
CA GLU A 398 14.31 9.58 -4.94
C GLU A 398 12.97 9.48 -5.67
N ILE A 399 12.13 8.49 -5.32
CA ILE A 399 10.79 8.33 -5.90
C ILE A 399 9.89 9.54 -5.61
N GLU A 400 9.95 10.10 -4.40
CA GLU A 400 9.20 11.30 -4.02
C GLU A 400 9.56 12.49 -4.91
N ARG A 401 10.86 12.70 -5.14
CA ARG A 401 11.36 13.81 -5.97
C ARG A 401 11.08 13.60 -7.45
N LEU A 402 11.19 12.36 -7.95
CA LEU A 402 10.80 12.03 -9.32
C LEU A 402 9.30 12.28 -9.55
N ASP A 403 8.45 11.86 -8.64
CA ASP A 403 7.00 12.10 -8.73
C ASP A 403 6.70 13.60 -8.80
N LYS A 404 7.32 14.39 -7.93
CA LYS A 404 7.19 15.85 -7.94
C LYS A 404 7.64 16.46 -9.26
N LEU A 405 8.79 16.04 -9.79
CA LEU A 405 9.29 16.52 -11.09
C LEU A 405 8.27 16.25 -12.21
N PHE A 406 7.78 15.01 -12.31
CA PHE A 406 6.86 14.64 -13.38
C PHE A 406 5.48 15.30 -13.23
N GLN A 407 5.02 15.58 -12.02
CA GLN A 407 3.83 16.41 -11.79
C GLN A 407 4.03 17.84 -12.33
N TYR A 408 5.19 18.45 -12.09
CA TYR A 408 5.50 19.78 -12.64
C TYR A 408 5.62 19.77 -14.16
N LEU A 409 6.25 18.74 -14.75
CA LEU A 409 6.29 18.60 -16.21
C LEU A 409 4.90 18.52 -16.83
N VAL A 410 3.99 17.78 -16.23
CA VAL A 410 2.58 17.71 -16.67
C VAL A 410 1.89 19.07 -16.49
N LEU A 411 2.09 19.75 -15.37
CA LEU A 411 1.46 21.04 -15.08
C LEU A 411 1.91 22.11 -16.08
N LEU A 412 3.21 22.21 -16.34
CA LEU A 412 3.79 23.27 -17.16
C LEU A 412 3.66 23.01 -18.67
N SER A 413 3.44 21.77 -19.08
CA SER A 413 3.26 21.39 -20.50
C SER A 413 1.86 21.68 -21.01
N LYS A 414 0.86 21.87 -20.15
CA LYS A 414 -0.51 22.24 -20.52
C LYS A 414 -0.56 23.67 -21.08
#